data_5a01e495925a61c80836c4ff12d6c356
#
_entry.id   5a01e495925a61c80836c4ff12d6c356
#
_cell.length_a   1.000
_cell.length_b   1.000
_cell.length_c   1.000
_cell.angle_alpha   90.00
_cell.angle_beta   90.00
_cell.angle_gamma   90.00
#
_symmetry.space_group_name_H-M   'P 1'
#
loop_
_entity.id
_entity.type
_entity.pdbx_description
1 polymer ?
#
loop_
_entity_poly.entity_id
_entity_poly.type
_entity_poly.pdbx_seq_one_letter_code
_entity_poly.pdbx_strand_id
1 'polypeptide(L)'
;MKILTTYEAKNQFPKVLKLSQKDVVIVTNRGKPVAAIQGLKDEDDLEDYLLERSPKFWAMIRRARRGKSVALDQVRKELGLTKSKL
;
A
#
# COMPACT_ATOMS: atom_id res chain seq x y z
N MET A 1 -9.57 -1.77 -14.10
CA MET A 1 -8.52 -0.79 -13.81
C MET A 1 -9.05 0.61 -14.08
N LYS A 2 -8.89 1.49 -13.11
CA LYS A 2 -9.32 2.87 -13.22
C LYS A 2 -8.09 3.75 -13.39
N ILE A 3 -8.15 4.74 -14.28
CA ILE A 3 -7.01 5.64 -14.52
C ILE A 3 -7.46 7.06 -14.21
N LEU A 4 -6.71 7.72 -13.33
CA LEU A 4 -6.98 9.10 -12.91
C LEU A 4 -5.71 9.92 -13.01
N THR A 5 -5.89 11.24 -13.21
CA THR A 5 -4.77 12.17 -13.13
C THR A 5 -4.44 12.46 -11.67
N THR A 6 -3.25 13.01 -11.41
CA THR A 6 -2.88 13.45 -10.06
C THR A 6 -3.88 14.47 -9.53
N TYR A 7 -4.37 15.35 -10.39
CA TYR A 7 -5.35 16.36 -9.99
C TYR A 7 -6.65 15.71 -9.52
N GLU A 8 -7.17 14.78 -10.30
CA GLU A 8 -8.41 14.07 -9.94
C GLU A 8 -8.24 13.26 -8.66
N ALA A 9 -7.12 12.56 -8.54
CA ALA A 9 -6.85 11.75 -7.35
C ALA A 9 -6.74 12.62 -6.10
N LYS A 10 -6.07 13.76 -6.21
CA LYS A 10 -5.94 14.72 -5.10
C LYS A 10 -7.29 15.24 -4.63
N ASN A 11 -8.12 15.67 -5.57
CA ASN A 11 -9.39 16.31 -5.23
C ASN A 11 -10.45 15.34 -4.73
N GLN A 12 -10.32 14.06 -5.06
CA GLN A 12 -11.32 13.04 -4.73
C GLN A 12 -10.71 11.84 -4.01
N PHE A 13 -9.69 12.11 -3.20
CA PHE A 13 -8.93 11.00 -2.60
C PHE A 13 -9.79 10.01 -1.80
N PRO A 14 -10.74 10.44 -0.97
CA PRO A 14 -11.62 9.47 -0.28
C PRO A 14 -12.37 8.57 -1.25
N LYS A 15 -12.80 9.11 -2.38
CA LYS A 15 -13.46 8.32 -3.42
C LYS A 15 -12.48 7.39 -4.12
N VAL A 16 -11.25 7.84 -4.33
CA VAL A 16 -10.20 7.01 -4.92
C VAL A 16 -9.93 5.79 -4.05
N LEU A 17 -9.90 5.95 -2.74
CA LEU A 17 -9.72 4.84 -1.82
C LEU A 17 -10.85 3.83 -1.91
N LYS A 18 -12.08 4.31 -2.05
CA LYS A 18 -13.23 3.42 -2.24
C LYS A 18 -13.15 2.66 -3.56
N LEU A 19 -12.76 3.34 -4.62
CA LEU A 19 -12.58 2.70 -5.93
C LEU A 19 -11.49 1.63 -5.88
N SER A 20 -10.42 1.90 -5.15
CA SER A 20 -9.30 0.97 -5.03
C SER A 20 -9.68 -0.33 -4.33
N GLN A 21 -10.78 -0.34 -3.56
CA GLN A 21 -11.28 -1.55 -2.93
C GLN A 21 -11.87 -2.52 -3.94
N LYS A 22 -12.29 -2.02 -5.09
CA LYS A 22 -12.91 -2.84 -6.14
C LYS A 22 -11.96 -3.15 -7.28
N ASP A 23 -11.06 -2.23 -7.58
CA ASP A 23 -10.15 -2.37 -8.71
C ASP A 23 -8.95 -1.46 -8.48
N VAL A 24 -7.82 -1.80 -9.08
CA VAL A 24 -6.62 -0.97 -8.94
C VAL A 24 -6.85 0.38 -9.60
N VAL A 25 -6.36 1.45 -8.96
CA VAL A 25 -6.43 2.81 -9.49
C VAL A 25 -5.02 3.23 -9.90
N ILE A 26 -4.86 3.59 -11.16
CA ILE A 26 -3.59 4.08 -11.67
C ILE A 26 -3.64 5.61 -11.69
N VAL A 27 -2.65 6.24 -11.09
CA VAL A 27 -2.53 7.69 -11.09
C VAL A 27 -1.48 8.08 -12.13
N THR A 28 -1.86 9.01 -13.00
CA THR A 28 -0.98 9.51 -14.04
C THR A 28 -0.62 10.97 -13.80
N ASN A 29 0.56 11.34 -14.25
CA ASN A 29 1.00 12.72 -14.25
C ASN A 29 1.53 13.04 -15.65
N ARG A 30 0.92 14.03 -16.28
CA ARG A 30 1.28 14.43 -17.65
C ARG A 30 1.27 13.25 -18.61
N GLY A 31 0.26 12.41 -18.50
CA GLY A 31 0.07 11.26 -19.35
C GLY A 31 0.92 10.04 -19.01
N LYS A 32 1.74 10.11 -17.96
CA LYS A 32 2.61 9.01 -17.57
C LYS A 32 2.14 8.41 -16.25
N PRO A 33 2.05 7.08 -16.14
CA PRO A 33 1.70 6.44 -14.88
C PRO A 33 2.81 6.67 -13.86
N VAL A 34 2.43 7.17 -12.68
CA VAL A 34 3.39 7.47 -11.61
C VAL A 34 3.07 6.70 -10.32
N ALA A 35 1.87 6.17 -10.18
CA ALA A 35 1.49 5.44 -8.98
C ALA A 35 0.35 4.49 -9.27
N ALA A 36 0.26 3.45 -8.45
CA ALA A 36 -0.88 2.56 -8.43
C ALA A 36 -1.42 2.51 -7.00
N ILE A 37 -2.74 2.58 -6.86
CA ILE A 37 -3.39 2.47 -5.57
C ILE A 37 -4.20 1.20 -5.58
N GLN A 38 -3.86 0.30 -4.68
CA GLN A 38 -4.54 -0.97 -4.54
C GLN A 38 -5.19 -1.04 -3.17
N GLY A 39 -6.48 -1.33 -3.15
CA GLY A 39 -7.20 -1.47 -1.89
C GLY A 39 -6.75 -2.71 -1.13
N LEU A 40 -6.65 -2.55 0.18
CA LEU A 40 -6.35 -3.65 1.08
C LEU A 40 -7.55 -3.81 2.00
N LYS A 41 -8.01 -5.03 2.19
CA LYS A 41 -9.19 -5.30 3.01
C LYS A 41 -8.82 -5.53 4.47
N ASP A 42 -7.65 -6.10 4.70
CA ASP A 42 -7.20 -6.43 6.05
C ASP A 42 -5.66 -6.54 6.08
N GLU A 43 -5.14 -6.94 7.21
CA GLU A 43 -3.69 -7.09 7.39
C GLU A 43 -3.10 -8.22 6.55
N ASP A 44 -3.89 -9.25 6.26
CA ASP A 44 -3.44 -10.36 5.42
C ASP A 44 -3.19 -9.89 3.99
N ASP A 45 -4.05 -9.03 3.47
CA ASP A 45 -3.84 -8.44 2.15
C ASP A 45 -2.57 -7.59 2.10
N LEU A 46 -2.31 -6.83 3.17
CA LEU A 46 -1.08 -6.04 3.27
C LEU A 46 0.14 -6.96 3.29
N GLU A 47 0.07 -8.03 4.07
CA GLU A 47 1.13 -9.00 4.17
C GLU A 47 1.45 -9.63 2.82
N ASP A 48 0.42 -10.09 2.12
CA ASP A 48 0.58 -10.69 0.79
C ASP A 48 1.18 -9.69 -0.20
N TYR A 49 0.72 -8.47 -0.17
CA TYR A 49 1.23 -7.41 -1.05
C TYR A 49 2.72 -7.17 -0.84
N LEU A 50 3.13 -7.07 0.41
CA LEU A 50 4.52 -6.76 0.75
C LEU A 50 5.44 -7.97 0.54
N LEU A 51 4.94 -9.18 0.73
CA LEU A 51 5.71 -10.40 0.50
C LEU A 51 6.20 -10.50 -0.94
N GLU A 52 5.43 -10.01 -1.87
CA GLU A 52 5.79 -10.08 -3.28
C GLU A 52 6.85 -9.05 -3.68
N ARG A 53 7.09 -8.02 -2.84
CA ARG A 53 7.86 -6.84 -3.25
C ARG A 53 9.05 -6.49 -2.38
N SER A 54 9.20 -7.12 -1.22
CA SER A 54 10.23 -6.70 -0.29
C SER A 54 10.95 -7.87 0.39
N PRO A 55 12.24 -8.09 0.08
CA PRO A 55 13.04 -9.08 0.81
C PRO A 55 13.14 -8.78 2.30
N LYS A 56 13.18 -7.49 2.67
CA LYS A 56 13.16 -7.09 4.07
C LYS A 56 11.90 -7.54 4.77
N PHE A 57 10.78 -7.41 4.10
CA PHE A 57 9.50 -7.83 4.64
C PHE A 57 9.46 -9.34 4.84
N TRP A 58 10.02 -10.10 3.91
CA TRP A 58 10.14 -11.55 4.02
C TRP A 58 10.89 -11.95 5.29
N ALA A 59 12.02 -11.30 5.54
CA ALA A 59 12.82 -11.57 6.74
C ALA A 59 12.03 -11.26 8.00
N MET A 60 11.29 -10.14 8.00
CA MET A 60 10.47 -9.73 9.13
C MET A 60 9.33 -10.71 9.39
N ILE A 61 8.66 -11.18 8.35
CA ILE A 61 7.58 -12.15 8.46
C ILE A 61 8.10 -13.47 9.02
N ARG A 62 9.26 -13.91 8.58
CA ARG A 62 9.86 -15.14 9.12
C ARG A 62 10.13 -15.03 10.61
N ARG A 63 10.58 -13.86 11.08
CA ARG A 63 10.79 -13.62 12.51
C ARG A 63 9.47 -13.64 13.27
N ALA A 64 8.45 -13.01 12.71
CA ALA A 64 7.13 -12.93 13.34
C ALA A 64 6.48 -14.31 13.47
N ARG A 65 6.63 -15.16 12.49
CA ARG A 65 6.06 -16.50 12.49
C ARG A 65 6.66 -17.43 13.54
N ARG A 66 7.73 -17.01 14.18
CA ARG A 66 8.34 -17.76 15.28
C ARG A 66 7.62 -17.56 16.61
N GLY A 67 6.46 -16.94 16.60
CA GLY A 67 5.60 -16.85 17.76
C GLY A 67 5.05 -15.47 18.11
N LYS A 68 5.25 -14.46 17.28
CA LYS A 68 4.71 -13.13 17.55
C LYS A 68 4.10 -12.54 16.28
N SER A 69 2.92 -11.96 16.42
CA SER A 69 2.35 -11.17 15.34
C SER A 69 3.14 -9.88 15.18
N VAL A 70 3.22 -9.38 13.95
CA VAL A 70 3.90 -8.14 13.64
C VAL A 70 2.85 -7.02 13.61
N ALA A 71 3.03 -6.02 14.46
CA ALA A 71 2.17 -4.85 14.45
C ALA A 71 2.46 -4.01 13.20
N LEU A 72 1.44 -3.33 12.71
CA LEU A 72 1.57 -2.49 11.53
C LEU A 72 2.64 -1.40 11.71
N ASP A 73 2.71 -0.82 12.90
CA ASP A 73 3.73 0.18 13.23
C ASP A 73 5.15 -0.37 13.09
N GLN A 74 5.33 -1.62 13.46
CA GLN A 74 6.63 -2.28 13.33
C GLN A 74 6.98 -2.51 11.87
N VAL A 75 6.00 -2.88 11.06
CA VAL A 75 6.18 -3.03 9.62
C VAL A 75 6.66 -1.72 9.02
N ARG A 76 6.04 -0.62 9.39
CA ARG A 76 6.43 0.71 8.91
C ARG A 76 7.86 1.06 9.29
N LYS A 77 8.25 0.77 10.53
CA LYS A 77 9.61 1.01 11.03
C LYS A 77 10.63 0.22 10.25
N GLU A 78 10.40 -1.06 10.09
CA GLU A 78 11.35 -1.98 9.45
C GLU A 78 11.54 -1.65 7.96
N LEU A 79 10.49 -1.18 7.30
CA LEU A 79 10.55 -0.81 5.90
C LEU A 79 10.99 0.63 5.67
N GLY A 80 11.30 1.37 6.73
CA GLY A 80 11.71 2.75 6.62
C GLY A 80 10.56 3.71 6.38
N LEU A 81 9.33 3.26 6.60
CA LEU A 81 8.15 4.09 6.45
C LEU A 81 7.92 4.85 7.75
N THR A 82 8.15 6.14 7.75
CA THR A 82 7.88 6.97 8.92
C THR A 82 6.41 7.26 9.04
N LYS A 83 5.98 7.64 10.25
CA LYS A 83 4.63 8.13 10.44
C LYS A 83 4.38 9.27 9.46
N SER A 84 3.28 9.19 8.76
CA SER A 84 2.89 10.22 7.84
C SER A 84 2.67 11.53 8.60
N LYS A 85 3.28 12.59 8.10
CA LYS A 85 3.07 13.95 8.61
C LYS A 85 2.15 14.74 7.69
N LEU A 86 1.41 14.06 6.93
CA LEU A 86 0.47 14.69 6.02
C LEU A 86 -0.64 15.39 6.76
#